data_901e142ac7be41dc16a39629a208126d
#
_entry.id   901e142ac7be41dc16a39629a208126d
#
_cell.length_a   1.000
_cell.length_b   1.000
_cell.length_c   1.000
_cell.angle_alpha   90.00
_cell.angle_beta   90.00
_cell.angle_gamma   90.00
#
_symmetry.space_group_name_H-M   'P 1'
#
loop_
_entity.id
_entity.type
_entity.pdbx_description
1 polymer ?
#
loop_
_entity_poly.entity_id
_entity_poly.type
_entity_poly.pdbx_seq_one_letter_code
_entity_poly.pdbx_strand_id
1 'polypeptide(L)'
;RRLRADAPRFAIPGLPAPGIVKDGVRRGAHVGVTLPHPHGQIYAFPFLPPMVERQARAQMENQALTRLVHAPDPQFVVEDRDHAVTLCPEHGRYPYECWIMPKQPVSAPDEMSDEALLDFAHALKRATKRLDALFGNKTPLVLWCALPPKGFESSWPFHIQIWPMQRGENTFKFLASVEQITGVYLVDVLPEDAAQQLRDVTV
;
A
#
# COMPACT_ATOMS: atom_id res chain seq x y z
N ARG A 1 -19.38 14.65 4.48
CA ARG A 1 -18.86 15.82 3.71
C ARG A 1 -18.00 15.24 2.60
N ARG A 2 -18.48 15.33 1.36
CA ARG A 2 -17.74 14.90 0.16
C ARG A 2 -16.46 15.74 0.06
N LEU A 3 -15.32 15.08 0.11
CA LEU A 3 -14.03 15.68 -0.28
C LEU A 3 -14.09 15.87 -1.80
N ARG A 4 -14.55 17.03 -2.25
CA ARG A 4 -14.43 17.42 -3.65
C ARG A 4 -12.96 17.59 -3.99
N ALA A 5 -12.56 17.02 -5.11
CA ALA A 5 -11.23 17.04 -5.67
C ALA A 5 -10.85 18.40 -6.27
N ASP A 6 -10.91 19.46 -5.46
CA ASP A 6 -10.23 20.72 -5.76
C ASP A 6 -8.91 20.75 -5.00
N ALA A 7 -8.02 19.79 -5.32
CA ALA A 7 -6.64 19.91 -4.90
C ALA A 7 -6.04 21.16 -5.54
N PRO A 8 -5.44 22.08 -4.76
CA PRO A 8 -4.80 23.24 -5.32
C PRO A 8 -3.75 22.79 -6.33
N ARG A 9 -3.90 23.22 -7.58
CA ARG A 9 -2.91 22.99 -8.63
C ARG A 9 -1.70 23.85 -8.30
N PHE A 10 -0.72 23.29 -7.63
CA PHE A 10 0.60 23.92 -7.53
C PHE A 10 1.26 23.83 -8.90
N ALA A 11 1.04 24.82 -9.73
CA ALA A 11 1.77 24.98 -10.99
C ALA A 11 3.01 25.83 -10.67
N ILE A 12 4.19 25.21 -10.76
CA ILE A 12 5.44 25.96 -10.82
C ILE A 12 5.64 26.35 -12.28
N PRO A 13 5.72 27.66 -12.62
CA PRO A 13 5.92 28.10 -14.02
C PRO A 13 7.14 27.43 -14.63
N GLY A 14 6.97 26.82 -15.80
CA GLY A 14 8.06 26.18 -16.54
C GLY A 14 8.29 24.69 -16.24
N LEU A 15 7.59 24.08 -15.26
CA LEU A 15 7.62 22.66 -15.05
C LEU A 15 6.38 21.98 -15.66
N PRO A 16 6.51 20.76 -16.25
CA PRO A 16 5.36 19.98 -16.68
C PRO A 16 4.42 19.75 -15.48
N ALA A 17 3.13 19.65 -15.74
CA ALA A 17 2.14 19.44 -14.68
C ALA A 17 2.53 18.23 -13.81
N PRO A 18 2.60 18.41 -12.47
CA PRO A 18 3.11 17.37 -11.58
C PRO A 18 2.26 16.10 -11.65
N GLY A 19 2.92 14.95 -11.76
CA GLY A 19 2.31 13.67 -11.44
C GLY A 19 2.05 13.64 -9.93
N ILE A 20 0.80 13.52 -9.51
CA ILE A 20 0.47 13.46 -8.09
C ILE A 20 0.70 12.03 -7.61
N VAL A 21 1.70 11.81 -6.78
CA VAL A 21 1.80 10.61 -5.94
C VAL A 21 1.15 10.98 -4.62
N LYS A 22 -0.08 10.56 -4.41
CA LYS A 22 -0.76 10.78 -3.13
C LYS A 22 -0.20 9.82 -2.11
N ASP A 23 0.10 10.35 -0.96
CA ASP A 23 0.93 9.73 0.02
C ASP A 23 0.18 9.05 1.16
N GLY A 24 0.98 8.39 1.96
CA GLY A 24 0.57 7.51 3.00
C GLY A 24 0.59 8.11 4.40
N VAL A 25 0.04 7.35 5.31
CA VAL A 25 0.06 7.60 6.75
C VAL A 25 1.24 6.85 7.35
N ARG A 26 2.01 7.52 8.22
CA ARG A 26 3.01 6.88 9.08
C ARG A 26 2.46 6.70 10.48
N ARG A 27 2.68 5.55 11.08
CA ARG A 27 2.30 5.26 12.46
C ARG A 27 3.50 4.76 13.25
N GLY A 28 3.78 5.38 14.40
CA GLY A 28 4.80 4.99 15.36
C GLY A 28 6.07 5.83 15.31
N ALA A 29 6.68 6.04 16.49
CA ALA A 29 7.91 6.84 16.64
C ALA A 29 9.10 6.27 15.82
N HIS A 30 9.16 4.95 15.66
CA HIS A 30 10.23 4.26 14.92
C HIS A 30 10.26 4.55 13.41
N VAL A 31 9.20 5.13 12.86
CA VAL A 31 9.14 5.56 11.44
C VAL A 31 9.25 7.08 11.28
N GLY A 32 9.77 7.75 12.30
CA GLY A 32 10.02 9.20 12.27
C GLY A 32 8.76 10.05 12.38
N VAL A 33 7.70 9.53 13.02
CA VAL A 33 6.51 10.31 13.34
C VAL A 33 6.84 11.28 14.47
N THR A 34 6.85 12.57 14.17
CA THR A 34 7.16 13.65 15.14
C THR A 34 5.91 14.21 15.82
N LEU A 35 4.74 14.02 15.22
CA LEU A 35 3.46 14.50 15.73
C LEU A 35 2.57 13.31 16.14
N PRO A 36 2.05 13.27 17.38
CA PRO A 36 1.32 12.10 17.88
C PRO A 36 -0.09 11.94 17.29
N HIS A 37 -0.63 12.95 16.61
CA HIS A 37 -1.95 12.86 15.98
C HIS A 37 -1.86 12.25 14.58
N PRO A 38 -2.89 11.50 14.13
CA PRO A 38 -2.92 10.92 12.81
C PRO A 38 -2.87 12.00 11.72
N HIS A 39 -1.91 11.89 10.82
CA HIS A 39 -1.79 12.76 9.66
C HIS A 39 -1.19 11.98 8.49
N GLY A 40 -1.51 12.43 7.29
CA GLY A 40 -0.90 11.95 6.04
C GLY A 40 -0.17 13.08 5.35
N GLN A 41 0.62 12.73 4.35
CA GLN A 41 1.35 13.67 3.51
C GLN A 41 0.97 13.41 2.06
N ILE A 42 0.93 14.45 1.24
CA ILE A 42 0.72 14.35 -0.20
C ILE A 42 1.94 14.95 -0.87
N TYR A 43 2.66 14.16 -1.66
CA TYR A 43 3.78 14.62 -2.44
C TYR A 43 3.39 14.74 -3.91
N ALA A 44 3.78 15.84 -4.54
CA ALA A 44 3.66 16.04 -5.97
C ALA A 44 5.06 16.16 -6.59
N PHE A 45 5.31 15.34 -7.61
CA PHE A 45 6.60 15.34 -8.31
C PHE A 45 6.41 15.80 -9.75
N PRO A 46 7.36 16.56 -10.35
CA PRO A 46 7.33 16.93 -11.76
C PRO A 46 7.76 15.76 -12.67
N PHE A 47 7.99 14.57 -12.12
CA PHE A 47 8.40 13.37 -12.82
C PHE A 47 7.75 12.14 -12.16
N LEU A 48 7.74 11.01 -12.82
CA LEU A 48 7.36 9.73 -12.21
C LEU A 48 8.51 9.22 -11.33
N PRO A 49 8.27 9.00 -10.02
CA PRO A 49 9.28 8.34 -9.19
C PRO A 49 9.64 6.96 -9.76
N PRO A 50 10.94 6.58 -9.81
CA PRO A 50 11.38 5.37 -10.53
C PRO A 50 10.67 4.08 -10.11
N MET A 51 10.33 3.94 -8.83
CA MET A 51 9.62 2.77 -8.33
C MET A 51 8.17 2.73 -8.82
N VAL A 52 7.48 3.87 -8.82
CA VAL A 52 6.11 4.01 -9.32
C VAL A 52 6.08 3.75 -10.82
N GLU A 53 7.03 4.31 -11.57
CA GLU A 53 7.17 4.09 -13.02
C GLU A 53 7.37 2.60 -13.34
N ARG A 54 8.24 1.90 -12.61
CA ARG A 54 8.48 0.47 -12.80
C ARG A 54 7.22 -0.35 -12.59
N GLN A 55 6.47 -0.07 -11.52
CA GLN A 55 5.20 -0.75 -11.25
C GLN A 55 4.15 -0.44 -12.32
N ALA A 56 4.05 0.82 -12.75
CA ALA A 56 3.10 1.23 -13.78
C ALA A 56 3.39 0.57 -15.14
N ARG A 57 4.66 0.48 -15.52
CA ARG A 57 5.08 -0.24 -16.74
C ARG A 57 4.76 -1.73 -16.64
N ALA A 58 5.09 -2.39 -15.54
CA ALA A 58 4.77 -3.79 -15.32
C ALA A 58 3.25 -4.04 -15.36
N GLN A 59 2.45 -3.12 -14.86
CA GLN A 59 0.99 -3.20 -14.97
C GLN A 59 0.52 -3.08 -16.42
N MET A 60 1.06 -2.14 -17.19
CA MET A 60 0.73 -1.98 -18.61
C MET A 60 1.12 -3.20 -19.45
N GLU A 61 2.30 -3.75 -19.22
CA GLU A 61 2.88 -4.82 -20.04
C GLU A 61 2.23 -6.18 -19.76
N ASN A 62 1.91 -6.46 -18.51
CA ASN A 62 1.50 -7.81 -18.11
C ASN A 62 0.35 -7.86 -17.09
N GLN A 63 -0.31 -6.72 -16.82
CA GLN A 63 -1.42 -6.61 -15.86
C GLN A 63 -1.07 -7.12 -14.45
N ALA A 64 0.16 -6.89 -14.00
CA ALA A 64 0.70 -7.45 -12.77
C ALA A 64 -0.20 -7.19 -11.55
N LEU A 65 -0.70 -5.97 -11.37
CA LEU A 65 -1.60 -5.62 -10.26
C LEU A 65 -2.98 -6.25 -10.41
N THR A 66 -3.51 -6.25 -11.64
CA THR A 66 -4.85 -6.80 -11.95
C THR A 66 -4.89 -8.31 -11.68
N ARG A 67 -3.82 -9.02 -12.00
CA ARG A 67 -3.72 -10.48 -11.74
C ARG A 67 -3.74 -10.81 -10.26
N LEU A 68 -3.19 -9.98 -9.39
CA LEU A 68 -3.24 -10.17 -7.94
C LEU A 68 -4.67 -10.20 -7.39
N VAL A 69 -5.62 -9.61 -8.11
CA VAL A 69 -7.04 -9.57 -7.71
C VAL A 69 -7.85 -10.67 -8.38
N HIS A 70 -7.67 -10.87 -9.71
CA HIS A 70 -8.50 -11.79 -10.46
C HIS A 70 -8.11 -13.27 -10.33
N ALA A 71 -6.85 -13.52 -10.02
CA ALA A 71 -6.34 -14.88 -9.82
C ALA A 71 -5.30 -14.88 -8.68
N PRO A 72 -5.70 -14.47 -7.46
CA PRO A 72 -4.78 -14.47 -6.33
C PRO A 72 -4.36 -15.90 -6.01
N ASP A 73 -3.06 -16.11 -5.81
CA ASP A 73 -2.59 -17.39 -5.28
C ASP A 73 -3.01 -17.46 -3.79
N PRO A 74 -3.78 -18.51 -3.41
CA PRO A 74 -4.32 -18.63 -2.06
C PRO A 74 -3.28 -18.60 -0.94
N GLN A 75 -2.04 -18.99 -1.21
CA GLN A 75 -0.98 -18.97 -0.21
C GLN A 75 -0.63 -17.56 0.25
N PHE A 76 -0.80 -16.54 -0.61
CA PHE A 76 -0.52 -15.14 -0.30
C PHE A 76 -1.74 -14.36 0.22
N VAL A 77 -2.95 -14.93 0.13
CA VAL A 77 -4.18 -14.23 0.56
C VAL A 77 -4.29 -14.25 2.07
N VAL A 78 -4.44 -13.10 2.68
CA VAL A 78 -4.71 -12.91 4.11
C VAL A 78 -6.21 -12.92 4.39
N GLU A 79 -6.99 -12.22 3.57
CA GLU A 79 -8.44 -12.14 3.71
C GLU A 79 -9.08 -11.90 2.34
N ASP A 80 -10.08 -12.70 2.01
CA ASP A 80 -10.89 -12.56 0.80
C ASP A 80 -12.32 -12.17 1.21
N ARG A 81 -12.75 -10.96 0.82
CA ARG A 81 -14.03 -10.36 1.14
C ARG A 81 -14.87 -10.18 -0.12
N ASP A 82 -16.11 -9.74 0.03
CA ASP A 82 -17.03 -9.59 -1.11
C ASP A 82 -16.50 -8.60 -2.16
N HIS A 83 -15.95 -7.45 -1.72
CA HIS A 83 -15.50 -6.39 -2.59
C HIS A 83 -14.00 -6.06 -2.49
N ALA A 84 -13.27 -6.70 -1.60
CA ALA A 84 -11.85 -6.44 -1.39
C ALA A 84 -11.06 -7.72 -1.12
N VAL A 85 -9.78 -7.70 -1.48
CA VAL A 85 -8.83 -8.75 -1.12
C VAL A 85 -7.64 -8.11 -0.39
N THR A 86 -7.19 -8.76 0.68
CA THR A 86 -5.94 -8.44 1.38
C THR A 86 -4.96 -9.57 1.14
N LEU A 87 -3.76 -9.24 0.70
CA LEU A 87 -2.72 -10.23 0.41
C LEU A 87 -1.32 -9.73 0.83
N CYS A 88 -0.42 -10.68 1.07
CA CYS A 88 1.03 -10.43 1.16
C CYS A 88 1.62 -10.74 -0.22
N PRO A 89 2.04 -9.73 -1.01
CA PRO A 89 2.48 -9.99 -2.38
C PRO A 89 3.80 -10.78 -2.39
N GLU A 90 3.95 -11.73 -3.34
CA GLU A 90 5.17 -12.51 -3.54
C GLU A 90 6.44 -11.63 -3.64
N HIS A 91 6.29 -10.45 -4.23
CA HIS A 91 7.36 -9.46 -4.42
C HIS A 91 7.38 -8.37 -3.35
N GLY A 92 6.84 -8.65 -2.16
CA GLY A 92 6.88 -7.75 -1.02
C GLY A 92 8.30 -7.33 -0.65
N ARG A 93 8.46 -6.11 -0.19
CA ARG A 93 9.76 -5.50 0.15
C ARG A 93 10.02 -5.46 1.66
N TYR A 94 8.95 -5.57 2.42
CA TYR A 94 8.97 -5.55 3.87
C TYR A 94 8.37 -6.83 4.44
N PRO A 95 8.88 -7.35 5.55
CA PRO A 95 8.23 -8.42 6.30
C PRO A 95 6.78 -8.05 6.59
N TYR A 96 5.85 -8.97 6.34
CA TYR A 96 4.41 -8.75 6.52
C TYR A 96 3.82 -7.58 5.71
N GLU A 97 4.47 -7.18 4.60
CA GLU A 97 3.89 -6.21 3.67
C GLU A 97 2.52 -6.71 3.21
N CYS A 98 1.49 -5.86 3.38
CA CYS A 98 0.13 -6.19 2.99
C CYS A 98 -0.38 -5.22 1.94
N TRP A 99 -1.07 -5.74 0.94
CA TRP A 99 -1.79 -4.93 -0.04
C TRP A 99 -3.28 -5.18 0.09
N ILE A 100 -4.06 -4.10 0.08
CA ILE A 100 -5.51 -4.14 0.06
C ILE A 100 -5.96 -3.63 -1.31
N MET A 101 -6.67 -4.45 -2.05
CA MET A 101 -7.09 -4.19 -3.41
C MET A 101 -8.60 -4.36 -3.55
N PRO A 102 -9.31 -3.44 -4.21
CA PRO A 102 -10.71 -3.65 -4.57
C PRO A 102 -10.81 -4.75 -5.63
N LYS A 103 -11.80 -5.64 -5.50
CA LYS A 103 -12.03 -6.72 -6.49
C LYS A 103 -12.47 -6.17 -7.85
N GLN A 104 -13.24 -5.11 -7.86
CA GLN A 104 -13.52 -4.35 -9.07
C GLN A 104 -12.47 -3.26 -9.22
N PRO A 105 -11.63 -3.29 -10.27
CA PRO A 105 -10.64 -2.27 -10.49
C PRO A 105 -11.27 -0.88 -10.63
N VAL A 106 -10.78 0.07 -9.86
CA VAL A 106 -11.15 1.49 -9.91
C VAL A 106 -9.88 2.33 -9.88
N SER A 107 -9.94 3.57 -10.34
CA SER A 107 -8.79 4.49 -10.31
C SER A 107 -8.68 5.25 -9.00
N ALA A 108 -9.80 5.40 -8.28
CA ALA A 108 -9.85 6.12 -7.01
C ALA A 108 -10.98 5.60 -6.11
N PRO A 109 -10.91 5.83 -4.79
CA PRO A 109 -11.92 5.35 -3.84
C PRO A 109 -13.33 5.90 -4.09
N ASP A 110 -13.45 7.10 -4.64
CA ASP A 110 -14.72 7.76 -4.95
C ASP A 110 -15.45 7.17 -6.17
N GLU A 111 -14.82 6.26 -6.90
CA GLU A 111 -15.43 5.45 -7.95
C GLU A 111 -16.08 4.17 -7.41
N MET A 112 -15.84 3.82 -6.15
CA MET A 112 -16.46 2.65 -5.51
C MET A 112 -17.91 2.94 -5.13
N SER A 113 -18.76 1.90 -5.14
CA SER A 113 -20.06 1.97 -4.45
C SER A 113 -19.85 2.14 -2.94
N ASP A 114 -20.86 2.67 -2.24
CA ASP A 114 -20.81 2.82 -0.78
C ASP A 114 -20.54 1.47 -0.07
N GLU A 115 -21.12 0.38 -0.58
CA GLU A 115 -20.92 -0.97 -0.06
C GLU A 115 -19.47 -1.45 -0.26
N ALA A 116 -18.93 -1.28 -1.47
CA ALA A 116 -17.55 -1.67 -1.78
C ALA A 116 -16.54 -0.81 -0.99
N LEU A 117 -16.80 0.48 -0.83
CA LEU A 117 -15.96 1.37 -0.05
C LEU A 117 -15.96 1.00 1.44
N LEU A 118 -17.12 0.64 1.99
CA LEU A 118 -17.25 0.19 3.37
C LEU A 118 -16.50 -1.13 3.58
N ASP A 119 -16.66 -2.09 2.66
CA ASP A 119 -15.97 -3.38 2.72
C ASP A 119 -14.45 -3.22 2.62
N PHE A 120 -13.99 -2.37 1.72
CA PHE A 120 -12.58 -2.00 1.58
C PHE A 120 -12.02 -1.34 2.86
N ALA A 121 -12.77 -0.44 3.48
CA ALA A 121 -12.40 0.19 4.74
C ALA A 121 -12.31 -0.83 5.89
N HIS A 122 -13.21 -1.83 5.91
CA HIS A 122 -13.12 -2.94 6.85
C HIS A 122 -11.88 -3.80 6.61
N ALA A 123 -11.54 -4.13 5.35
CA ALA A 123 -10.32 -4.86 5.01
C ALA A 123 -9.08 -4.13 5.52
N LEU A 124 -8.97 -2.82 5.29
CA LEU A 124 -7.88 -1.98 5.78
C LEU A 124 -7.79 -1.99 7.31
N LYS A 125 -8.91 -1.80 7.99
CA LYS A 125 -8.96 -1.82 9.45
C LYS A 125 -8.54 -3.19 10.01
N ARG A 126 -8.97 -4.28 9.40
CA ARG A 126 -8.63 -5.64 9.83
C ARG A 126 -7.16 -5.95 9.56
N ALA A 127 -6.61 -5.58 8.41
CA ALA A 127 -5.19 -5.75 8.12
C ALA A 127 -4.30 -5.06 9.18
N THR A 128 -4.62 -3.80 9.53
CA THR A 128 -3.87 -3.08 10.58
C THR A 128 -4.03 -3.70 11.96
N LYS A 129 -5.23 -4.21 12.30
CA LYS A 129 -5.47 -4.91 13.57
C LYS A 129 -4.74 -6.25 13.65
N ARG A 130 -4.66 -7.00 12.54
CA ARG A 130 -3.90 -8.26 12.47
C ARG A 130 -2.42 -8.01 12.75
N LEU A 131 -1.84 -6.97 12.16
CA LEU A 131 -0.46 -6.57 12.43
C LEU A 131 -0.26 -6.20 13.91
N ASP A 132 -1.19 -5.42 14.48
CA ASP A 132 -1.13 -5.04 15.89
C ASP A 132 -1.22 -6.25 16.83
N ALA A 133 -2.10 -7.20 16.52
CA ALA A 133 -2.29 -8.40 17.33
C ALA A 133 -1.11 -9.39 17.16
N LEU A 134 -0.56 -9.52 15.93
CA LEU A 134 0.59 -10.38 15.67
C LEU A 134 1.81 -9.99 16.51
N PHE A 135 2.05 -8.70 16.69
CA PHE A 135 3.19 -8.19 17.43
C PHE A 135 2.87 -7.76 18.87
N GLY A 136 1.61 -7.86 19.30
CA GLY A 136 1.16 -7.47 20.63
C GLY A 136 1.26 -5.97 20.95
N ASN A 137 1.41 -5.13 19.92
CA ASN A 137 1.55 -3.68 20.08
C ASN A 137 0.99 -2.93 18.86
N LYS A 138 0.98 -1.59 18.93
CA LYS A 138 0.66 -0.77 17.76
C LYS A 138 1.85 -0.78 16.80
N THR A 139 1.79 -1.66 15.82
CA THR A 139 2.86 -1.87 14.83
C THR A 139 3.21 -0.58 14.11
N PRO A 140 4.48 -0.14 14.15
CA PRO A 140 4.95 0.96 13.32
C PRO A 140 4.87 0.59 11.85
N LEU A 141 4.22 1.43 11.05
CA LEU A 141 4.00 1.16 9.63
C LEU A 141 3.99 2.44 8.79
N VAL A 142 4.25 2.25 7.52
CA VAL A 142 3.98 3.22 6.46
C VAL A 142 2.83 2.67 5.63
N LEU A 143 1.88 3.53 5.28
CA LEU A 143 0.75 3.20 4.42
C LEU A 143 0.79 4.09 3.20
N TRP A 144 0.70 3.51 2.02
CA TRP A 144 0.65 4.23 0.76
C TRP A 144 -0.70 4.01 0.06
N CYS A 145 -1.42 5.10 -0.23
CA CYS A 145 -2.58 5.10 -1.10
C CYS A 145 -2.09 5.22 -2.55
N ALA A 146 -2.02 4.10 -3.24
CA ALA A 146 -1.48 3.98 -4.58
C ALA A 146 -2.53 4.39 -5.64
N LEU A 147 -2.65 5.69 -5.86
CA LEU A 147 -3.46 6.23 -6.94
C LEU A 147 -2.72 6.17 -8.27
N PRO A 148 -3.44 6.15 -9.41
CA PRO A 148 -2.80 6.13 -10.73
C PRO A 148 -1.83 7.29 -10.90
N PRO A 149 -0.60 7.02 -11.33
CA PRO A 149 0.31 8.08 -11.74
C PRO A 149 -0.15 8.66 -13.09
N LYS A 150 0.24 9.91 -13.35
CA LYS A 150 -0.12 10.59 -14.60
C LYS A 150 0.35 9.80 -15.83
N GLY A 151 -0.56 9.59 -16.77
CA GLY A 151 -0.34 8.82 -18.00
C GLY A 151 -0.64 7.31 -17.86
N PHE A 152 -1.07 6.86 -16.68
CA PHE A 152 -1.42 5.46 -16.40
C PHE A 152 -2.84 5.32 -15.79
N GLU A 153 -3.65 6.35 -15.90
CA GLU A 153 -4.96 6.45 -15.25
C GLU A 153 -5.91 5.30 -15.65
N SER A 154 -5.82 4.85 -16.90
CA SER A 154 -6.68 3.78 -17.42
C SER A 154 -6.18 2.36 -17.12
N SER A 155 -4.93 2.22 -16.69
CA SER A 155 -4.29 0.91 -16.51
C SER A 155 -4.01 0.58 -15.05
N TRP A 156 -3.83 1.59 -14.19
CA TRP A 156 -3.42 1.42 -12.80
C TRP A 156 -4.63 1.30 -11.87
N PRO A 157 -4.89 0.14 -11.26
CA PRO A 157 -5.94 0.00 -10.26
C PRO A 157 -5.50 0.66 -8.94
N PHE A 158 -6.40 1.42 -8.34
CA PHE A 158 -6.23 1.91 -6.98
C PHE A 158 -6.03 0.75 -6.01
N HIS A 159 -5.09 0.89 -5.09
CA HIS A 159 -4.88 -0.03 -4.00
C HIS A 159 -4.17 0.64 -2.82
N ILE A 160 -4.15 -0.01 -1.67
CA ILE A 160 -3.37 0.43 -0.51
C ILE A 160 -2.25 -0.58 -0.25
N GLN A 161 -1.04 -0.07 -0.03
CA GLN A 161 0.10 -0.86 0.43
C GLN A 161 0.41 -0.49 1.88
N ILE A 162 0.59 -1.48 2.74
CA ILE A 162 1.01 -1.31 4.12
C ILE A 162 2.40 -1.93 4.25
N TRP A 163 3.35 -1.14 4.72
CA TRP A 163 4.73 -1.55 4.96
C TRP A 163 5.03 -1.53 6.46
N PRO A 164 4.90 -2.66 7.16
CA PRO A 164 5.27 -2.74 8.56
C PRO A 164 6.77 -2.58 8.73
N MET A 165 7.18 -1.82 9.74
CA MET A 165 8.59 -1.68 10.09
C MET A 165 9.03 -2.73 11.11
N GLN A 166 8.11 -3.54 11.62
CA GLN A 166 8.36 -4.59 12.59
C GLN A 166 8.42 -5.95 11.89
N ARG A 167 9.41 -6.77 12.25
CA ARG A 167 9.64 -8.12 11.72
C ARG A 167 9.66 -9.21 12.80
N GLY A 168 9.54 -8.82 14.06
CA GLY A 168 9.49 -9.67 15.24
C GLY A 168 9.09 -8.84 16.45
N GLU A 169 8.89 -9.46 17.60
CA GLU A 169 8.33 -8.85 18.82
C GLU A 169 8.97 -7.49 19.16
N ASN A 170 10.31 -7.42 19.14
CA ASN A 170 11.06 -6.18 19.41
C ASN A 170 12.11 -5.89 18.32
N THR A 171 11.87 -6.41 17.11
CA THR A 171 12.84 -6.29 16.02
C THR A 171 12.24 -5.48 14.88
N PHE A 172 12.95 -4.42 14.49
CA PHE A 172 12.52 -3.53 13.42
C PHE A 172 13.31 -3.77 12.13
N LYS A 173 12.66 -3.57 11.00
CA LYS A 173 13.27 -3.58 9.67
C LYS A 173 13.82 -2.20 9.37
N PHE A 174 15.14 -2.10 9.29
CA PHE A 174 15.83 -0.95 8.70
C PHE A 174 16.44 -1.37 7.37
N LEU A 175 16.38 -0.50 6.37
CA LEU A 175 16.97 -0.79 5.07
C LEU A 175 18.50 -0.90 5.20
N ALA A 176 19.03 -2.01 4.74
CA ALA A 176 20.46 -2.24 4.64
C ALA A 176 21.07 -1.40 3.50
N SER A 177 22.40 -1.26 3.48
CA SER A 177 23.10 -0.51 2.43
C SER A 177 22.79 -1.04 1.01
N VAL A 178 22.72 -2.36 0.84
CA VAL A 178 22.40 -2.98 -0.44
C VAL A 178 21.00 -2.57 -0.92
N GLU A 179 20.01 -2.52 -0.04
CA GLU A 179 18.65 -2.12 -0.39
C GLU A 179 18.57 -0.65 -0.81
N GLN A 180 19.29 0.21 -0.08
CA GLN A 180 19.34 1.65 -0.37
C GLN A 180 20.09 1.97 -1.67
N ILE A 181 21.16 1.24 -1.97
CA ILE A 181 22.01 1.49 -3.14
C ILE A 181 21.42 0.85 -4.40
N THR A 182 20.92 -0.39 -4.29
CA THR A 182 20.53 -1.17 -5.47
C THR A 182 19.01 -1.22 -5.70
N GLY A 183 18.21 -0.93 -4.66
CA GLY A 183 16.75 -1.14 -4.70
C GLY A 183 16.35 -2.63 -4.70
N VAL A 184 17.28 -3.53 -4.35
CA VAL A 184 17.01 -4.96 -4.13
C VAL A 184 16.76 -5.18 -2.66
N TYR A 185 15.53 -5.56 -2.31
CA TYR A 185 15.09 -5.72 -0.92
C TYR A 185 15.39 -7.12 -0.40
N LEU A 186 15.84 -7.17 0.85
CA LEU A 186 16.09 -8.41 1.58
C LEU A 186 14.91 -8.62 2.55
N VAL A 187 14.16 -9.68 2.34
CA VAL A 187 13.01 -10.02 3.18
C VAL A 187 13.32 -11.33 3.90
N ASP A 188 13.20 -11.33 5.22
CA ASP A 188 13.54 -12.44 6.11
C ASP A 188 12.29 -13.21 6.60
N VAL A 189 11.11 -12.83 6.13
CA VAL A 189 9.85 -13.55 6.33
C VAL A 189 9.24 -13.80 4.97
N LEU A 190 9.04 -15.05 4.60
CA LEU A 190 8.44 -15.40 3.31
C LEU A 190 7.00 -14.87 3.24
N PRO A 191 6.55 -14.34 2.08
CA PRO A 191 5.20 -13.77 1.94
C PRO A 191 4.08 -14.76 2.28
N GLU A 192 4.23 -16.03 1.94
CA GLU A 192 3.28 -17.12 2.26
C GLU A 192 3.22 -17.37 3.77
N ASP A 193 4.35 -17.33 4.47
CA ASP A 193 4.41 -17.47 5.93
C ASP A 193 3.79 -16.24 6.61
N ALA A 194 4.07 -15.05 6.09
CA ALA A 194 3.47 -13.81 6.57
C ALA A 194 1.95 -13.84 6.41
N ALA A 195 1.45 -14.26 5.26
CA ALA A 195 0.02 -14.39 5.00
C ALA A 195 -0.62 -15.41 5.93
N GLN A 196 0.01 -16.56 6.16
CA GLN A 196 -0.48 -17.58 7.08
C GLN A 196 -0.55 -17.04 8.52
N GLN A 197 0.52 -16.45 9.02
CA GLN A 197 0.56 -15.90 10.37
C GLN A 197 -0.50 -14.81 10.57
N LEU A 198 -0.72 -13.95 9.57
CA LEU A 198 -1.76 -12.92 9.61
C LEU A 198 -3.18 -13.51 9.55
N ARG A 199 -3.40 -14.62 8.84
CA ARG A 199 -4.68 -15.36 8.87
C ARG A 199 -5.00 -15.91 10.26
N ASP A 200 -4.00 -16.46 10.92
CA ASP A 200 -4.15 -17.16 12.21
C ASP A 200 -4.46 -16.21 13.37
N VAL A 201 -4.20 -14.91 13.19
CA VAL A 201 -4.50 -13.90 14.21
C VAL A 201 -5.99 -13.58 14.24
N THR A 202 -6.61 -13.72 15.42
CA THR A 202 -8.01 -13.33 15.66
C THR A 202 -8.15 -11.82 15.87
N VAL A 203 -9.05 -11.14 15.12
CA VAL A 203 -9.30 -9.68 15.17
C VAL A 203 -10.77 -9.32 14.97
#